data_53925da2224943aafd23348da8b8c70f
#
_entry.id   53925da2224943aafd23348da8b8c70f
#
_cell.length_a   1.000
_cell.length_b   1.000
_cell.length_c   1.000
_cell.angle_alpha   90.00
_cell.angle_beta   90.00
_cell.angle_gamma   90.00
#
_symmetry.space_group_name_H-M   'P 1'
#
loop_
_entity.id
_entity.type
_entity.pdbx_description
1 polymer ?
#
loop_
_entity_poly.entity_id
_entity_poly.type
_entity_poly.pdbx_seq_one_letter_code
_entity_poly.pdbx_strand_id
1 'polypeptide(L)'
;EGIFAPWAFYKKDFQDINGHDPLYAPQSKEDSDIFNRFQLNGIKFIQTWKGFVYHMTCRGSRFADGATRNPDGQVFMKNRETGEWLAQNQKATRNFIRKWGHFCKHDEFLKPIIPPKYDIGLIVKNCNDLLLKELEPWCSTIYTDADITKYITEEQPNTIINLYDRVKPYANEKNNAILVELDASRFSKLDYQYITQLPDIISTDDELKDLVYELQTKNNTLLNSFELGNLKITISNLKTTEKDLIICKK
;
A
#
# COMPACT_ATOMS: atom_id res chain seq x y z
N GLU A 1 0.26 -3.52 -18.05
CA GLU A 1 1.24 -2.98 -17.10
C GLU A 1 2.11 -1.97 -17.81
N GLY A 2 2.24 -0.76 -17.25
CA GLY A 2 3.07 0.28 -17.81
C GLY A 2 4.55 0.01 -17.58
N ILE A 3 5.36 0.36 -18.56
CA ILE A 3 6.81 0.37 -18.46
C ILE A 3 7.22 1.81 -18.16
N PHE A 4 7.81 2.06 -17.00
CA PHE A 4 8.23 3.39 -16.57
C PHE A 4 9.62 3.81 -17.10
N ALA A 5 10.22 3.04 -17.98
CA ALA A 5 11.55 3.33 -18.54
C ALA A 5 11.51 3.49 -20.07
N PRO A 6 12.29 4.43 -20.65
CA PRO A 6 13.14 5.41 -19.97
C PRO A 6 12.33 6.61 -19.48
N TRP A 7 12.79 7.23 -18.43
CA TRP A 7 12.22 8.45 -17.91
C TRP A 7 13.32 9.48 -17.62
N ALA A 8 12.98 10.76 -17.75
CA ALA A 8 13.88 11.87 -17.51
C ALA A 8 13.18 12.90 -16.62
N PHE A 9 13.89 13.46 -15.68
CA PHE A 9 13.40 14.48 -14.74
C PHE A 9 14.53 15.40 -14.33
N TYR A 10 14.18 16.55 -13.77
CA TYR A 10 15.19 17.45 -13.23
C TYR A 10 15.74 16.90 -11.91
N LYS A 11 17.05 17.01 -11.73
CA LYS A 11 17.71 16.59 -10.48
C LYS A 11 17.08 17.23 -9.24
N LYS A 12 16.65 18.50 -9.38
CA LYS A 12 15.98 19.21 -8.30
C LYS A 12 14.70 18.51 -7.86
N ASP A 13 13.84 18.09 -8.79
CA ASP A 13 12.58 17.43 -8.48
C ASP A 13 12.80 16.14 -7.68
N PHE A 14 13.84 15.38 -8.03
CA PHE A 14 14.24 14.19 -7.31
C PHE A 14 14.78 14.50 -5.89
N GLN A 15 15.51 15.59 -5.76
CA GLN A 15 16.01 16.04 -4.46
C GLN A 15 14.88 16.56 -3.56
N ASP A 16 13.89 17.25 -4.13
CA ASP A 16 12.74 17.81 -3.41
C ASP A 16 11.88 16.72 -2.76
N ILE A 17 11.83 15.52 -3.33
CA ILE A 17 11.15 14.35 -2.74
C ILE A 17 12.07 13.46 -1.90
N ASN A 18 13.32 13.86 -1.68
CA ASN A 18 14.34 13.12 -0.93
C ASN A 18 14.78 11.79 -1.58
N GLY A 19 14.68 11.68 -2.92
CA GLY A 19 15.20 10.57 -3.70
C GLY A 19 14.40 9.26 -3.62
N HIS A 20 15.08 8.13 -3.79
CA HIS A 20 14.49 6.81 -3.63
C HIS A 20 14.18 6.49 -2.16
N ASP A 21 13.05 5.83 -1.93
CA ASP A 21 12.70 5.34 -0.60
C ASP A 21 13.41 4.00 -0.33
N PRO A 22 14.24 3.91 0.73
CA PRO A 22 14.93 2.67 1.08
C PRO A 22 13.98 1.52 1.47
N LEU A 23 12.71 1.82 1.72
CA LEU A 23 11.66 0.84 2.00
C LEU A 23 11.57 -0.25 0.91
N TYR A 24 11.96 0.07 -0.33
CA TYR A 24 11.85 -0.83 -1.48
C TYR A 24 13.17 -1.51 -1.88
N ALA A 25 14.23 -1.32 -1.10
CA ALA A 25 15.49 -1.97 -1.40
C ALA A 25 15.39 -3.51 -1.39
N PRO A 26 16.07 -4.21 -2.30
CA PRO A 26 16.94 -3.71 -3.36
C PRO A 26 16.22 -3.31 -4.64
N GLN A 27 14.94 -3.67 -4.82
CA GLN A 27 14.14 -3.36 -6.02
C GLN A 27 12.66 -3.72 -5.85
N SER A 28 11.86 -3.32 -6.82
CA SER A 28 10.41 -3.52 -6.96
C SER A 28 9.57 -2.50 -6.20
N LYS A 29 8.63 -1.85 -6.90
CA LYS A 29 7.73 -0.78 -6.44
C LYS A 29 8.39 0.60 -6.21
N GLU A 30 9.70 0.75 -6.28
CA GLU A 30 10.40 2.02 -6.18
C GLU A 30 9.97 3.03 -7.23
N ASP A 31 9.76 2.58 -8.48
CA ASP A 31 9.29 3.42 -9.58
C ASP A 31 7.87 3.95 -9.30
N SER A 32 6.96 3.06 -8.91
CA SER A 32 5.58 3.44 -8.60
C SER A 32 5.52 4.42 -7.42
N ASP A 33 6.37 4.24 -6.42
CA ASP A 33 6.49 5.14 -5.28
C ASP A 33 6.97 6.53 -5.70
N ILE A 34 8.02 6.61 -6.52
CA ILE A 34 8.54 7.88 -7.03
C ILE A 34 7.47 8.62 -7.85
N PHE A 35 6.78 7.92 -8.74
CA PHE A 35 5.72 8.52 -9.55
C PHE A 35 4.58 9.06 -8.69
N ASN A 36 4.14 8.32 -7.68
CA ASN A 36 3.15 8.82 -6.72
C ASN A 36 3.63 10.11 -6.04
N ARG A 37 4.87 10.12 -5.54
CA ARG A 37 5.43 11.30 -4.85
C ARG A 37 5.62 12.49 -5.78
N PHE A 38 6.06 12.27 -6.99
CA PHE A 38 6.14 13.33 -8.01
C PHE A 38 4.77 13.93 -8.31
N GLN A 39 3.74 13.09 -8.47
CA GLN A 39 2.39 13.58 -8.72
C GLN A 39 1.86 14.42 -7.55
N LEU A 40 2.02 13.95 -6.32
CA LEU A 40 1.59 14.69 -5.13
C LEU A 40 2.36 16.00 -4.94
N ASN A 41 3.63 16.04 -5.39
CA ASN A 41 4.46 17.25 -5.40
C ASN A 41 4.17 18.18 -6.59
N GLY A 42 3.15 17.90 -7.39
CA GLY A 42 2.71 18.75 -8.51
C GLY A 42 3.55 18.62 -9.80
N ILE A 43 4.42 17.62 -9.90
CA ILE A 43 5.21 17.35 -11.11
C ILE A 43 4.29 16.82 -12.21
N LYS A 44 4.33 17.45 -13.38
CA LYS A 44 3.54 17.01 -14.53
C LYS A 44 4.28 15.91 -15.31
N PHE A 45 3.58 14.82 -15.56
CA PHE A 45 4.06 13.74 -16.43
C PHE A 45 3.76 14.06 -17.88
N ILE A 46 4.76 13.94 -18.72
CA ILE A 46 4.64 14.07 -20.17
C ILE A 46 5.08 12.76 -20.80
N GLN A 47 4.13 12.04 -21.36
CA GLN A 47 4.42 10.81 -22.10
C GLN A 47 4.70 11.15 -23.57
N THR A 48 5.73 10.53 -24.16
CA THR A 48 6.11 10.76 -25.55
C THR A 48 6.63 9.48 -26.21
N TRP A 49 6.27 9.29 -27.45
CA TRP A 49 6.83 8.24 -28.31
C TRP A 49 8.08 8.67 -29.09
N LYS A 50 8.56 9.91 -28.92
CA LYS A 50 9.75 10.41 -29.58
C LYS A 50 11.06 9.80 -29.08
N GLY A 51 11.02 9.22 -27.88
CA GLY A 51 12.14 8.47 -27.31
C GLY A 51 11.62 7.15 -26.75
N PHE A 52 12.27 6.04 -27.11
CA PHE A 52 11.91 4.74 -26.59
C PHE A 52 13.15 3.85 -26.43
N VAL A 53 13.05 2.87 -25.57
CA VAL A 53 14.05 1.81 -25.41
C VAL A 53 13.39 0.44 -25.45
N TYR A 54 14.12 -0.54 -25.93
CA TYR A 54 13.71 -1.93 -25.77
C TYR A 54 14.02 -2.38 -24.33
N HIS A 55 13.00 -2.53 -23.52
CA HIS A 55 13.14 -3.08 -22.19
C HIS A 55 13.34 -4.60 -22.24
N MET A 56 14.59 -5.02 -22.10
CA MET A 56 14.93 -6.43 -22.10
C MET A 56 14.70 -7.03 -20.71
N THR A 57 13.52 -7.56 -20.51
CA THR A 57 13.07 -8.16 -19.25
C THR A 57 14.11 -9.14 -18.70
N CYS A 58 14.33 -9.11 -17.39
CA CYS A 58 15.24 -9.99 -16.65
C CYS A 58 16.75 -9.79 -16.89
N ARG A 59 17.17 -8.80 -17.69
CA ARG A 59 18.57 -8.45 -17.82
C ARG A 59 18.97 -7.51 -16.70
N GLY A 60 19.53 -7.71 -15.75
CA GLY A 60 19.89 -6.84 -14.62
C GLY A 60 19.35 -7.37 -13.30
N SER A 61 18.75 -8.55 -13.32
CA SER A 61 18.43 -9.24 -12.08
C SER A 61 19.71 -9.43 -11.23
N ARG A 62 19.62 -8.99 -9.99
CA ARG A 62 20.71 -9.13 -9.01
C ARG A 62 20.62 -10.43 -8.22
N PHE A 63 19.63 -11.27 -8.52
CA PHE A 63 19.48 -12.55 -7.85
C PHE A 63 20.45 -13.58 -8.39
N ALA A 64 20.93 -14.45 -7.51
CA ALA A 64 21.98 -15.42 -7.81
C ALA A 64 21.65 -16.32 -9.02
N ASP A 65 20.39 -16.67 -9.17
CA ASP A 65 19.92 -17.53 -10.27
C ASP A 65 19.89 -16.83 -11.62
N GLY A 66 20.02 -15.49 -11.64
CA GLY A 66 20.01 -14.68 -12.84
C GLY A 66 18.95 -15.05 -13.86
N ALA A 67 18.82 -14.25 -14.91
CA ALA A 67 18.02 -14.65 -16.06
C ALA A 67 18.82 -15.58 -16.96
N THR A 68 18.42 -16.82 -17.09
CA THR A 68 18.94 -17.71 -18.14
C THR A 68 18.35 -17.31 -19.47
N ARG A 69 19.16 -17.42 -20.50
CA ARG A 69 18.76 -17.14 -21.88
C ARG A 69 18.38 -18.42 -22.59
N ASN A 70 17.40 -18.36 -23.49
CA ASN A 70 17.19 -19.39 -24.46
C ASN A 70 18.45 -19.56 -25.33
N PRO A 71 18.58 -20.70 -26.05
CA PRO A 71 19.64 -20.88 -27.02
C PRO A 71 19.68 -19.81 -28.12
N ASP A 72 18.55 -19.19 -28.45
CA ASP A 72 18.41 -18.05 -29.38
C ASP A 72 18.74 -16.69 -28.76
N GLY A 73 19.17 -16.66 -27.49
CA GLY A 73 19.58 -15.46 -26.78
C GLY A 73 18.45 -14.66 -26.12
N GLN A 74 17.20 -15.09 -26.23
CA GLN A 74 16.10 -14.43 -25.52
C GLN A 74 16.17 -14.67 -24.03
N VAL A 75 15.75 -13.66 -23.26
CA VAL A 75 15.65 -13.77 -21.81
C VAL A 75 14.36 -14.50 -21.46
N PHE A 76 14.50 -15.61 -20.73
CA PHE A 76 13.38 -16.47 -20.43
C PHE A 76 12.70 -16.06 -19.12
N MET A 77 11.44 -15.72 -19.19
CA MET A 77 10.66 -15.24 -18.03
C MET A 77 10.57 -16.28 -16.90
N LYS A 78 10.59 -17.56 -17.22
CA LYS A 78 10.52 -18.65 -16.25
C LYS A 78 11.57 -18.56 -15.15
N ASN A 79 12.77 -18.07 -15.48
CA ASN A 79 13.85 -17.98 -14.50
C ASN A 79 13.79 -16.72 -13.62
N ARG A 80 12.87 -15.80 -13.94
CA ARG A 80 12.59 -14.64 -13.11
C ARG A 80 11.72 -15.01 -11.91
N GLU A 81 10.98 -16.10 -11.98
CA GLU A 81 10.08 -16.56 -10.93
C GLU A 81 10.81 -17.48 -9.92
N THR A 82 12.02 -17.11 -9.55
CA THR A 82 12.73 -17.77 -8.45
C THR A 82 12.02 -17.48 -7.14
N GLY A 83 12.15 -18.38 -6.15
CA GLY A 83 11.59 -18.16 -4.82
C GLY A 83 12.07 -16.85 -4.19
N GLU A 84 13.34 -16.52 -4.39
CA GLU A 84 13.95 -15.27 -3.91
C GLU A 84 13.33 -14.04 -4.56
N TRP A 85 13.14 -14.05 -5.88
CA TRP A 85 12.51 -12.96 -6.60
C TRP A 85 11.05 -12.78 -6.20
N LEU A 86 10.29 -13.88 -6.07
CA LEU A 86 8.91 -13.84 -5.60
C LEU A 86 8.80 -13.27 -4.18
N ALA A 87 9.67 -13.70 -3.27
CA ALA A 87 9.71 -13.19 -1.91
C ALA A 87 10.01 -11.68 -1.87
N GLN A 88 10.97 -11.21 -2.69
CA GLN A 88 11.29 -9.78 -2.81
C GLN A 88 10.09 -8.97 -3.36
N ASN A 89 9.39 -9.47 -4.37
CA ASN A 89 8.21 -8.81 -4.90
C ASN A 89 7.06 -8.74 -3.88
N GLN A 90 6.83 -9.82 -3.15
CA GLN A 90 5.81 -9.85 -2.09
C GLN A 90 6.15 -8.87 -0.97
N LYS A 91 7.42 -8.85 -0.53
CA LYS A 91 7.93 -7.88 0.44
C LYS A 91 7.68 -6.44 -0.02
N ALA A 92 8.11 -6.10 -1.23
CA ALA A 92 7.97 -4.75 -1.78
C ALA A 92 6.49 -4.37 -1.96
N THR A 93 5.63 -5.31 -2.37
CA THR A 93 4.19 -5.09 -2.50
C THR A 93 3.55 -4.79 -1.15
N ARG A 94 3.84 -5.58 -0.10
CA ARG A 94 3.35 -5.30 1.25
C ARG A 94 3.82 -3.94 1.75
N ASN A 95 5.09 -3.59 1.54
CA ASN A 95 5.63 -2.29 1.92
C ASN A 95 4.96 -1.13 1.17
N PHE A 96 4.64 -1.33 -0.11
CA PHE A 96 3.89 -0.34 -0.89
C PHE A 96 2.48 -0.12 -0.31
N ILE A 97 1.77 -1.19 0.00
CA ILE A 97 0.44 -1.10 0.62
C ILE A 97 0.52 -0.45 2.01
N ARG A 98 1.49 -0.83 2.85
CA ARG A 98 1.72 -0.18 4.16
C ARG A 98 1.89 1.33 4.04
N LYS A 99 2.68 1.77 3.06
CA LYS A 99 2.93 3.19 2.82
C LYS A 99 1.72 3.89 2.23
N TRP A 100 1.16 3.35 1.15
CA TRP A 100 0.14 4.04 0.33
C TRP A 100 -1.30 3.68 0.68
N GLY A 101 -1.56 2.52 1.28
CA GLY A 101 -2.90 2.03 1.61
C GLY A 101 -3.65 1.38 0.44
N HIS A 102 -2.99 1.21 -0.70
CA HIS A 102 -3.59 0.65 -1.92
C HIS A 102 -2.55 -0.07 -2.79
N PHE A 103 -3.00 -0.86 -3.75
CA PHE A 103 -2.13 -1.36 -4.81
C PHE A 103 -1.68 -0.24 -5.74
N CYS A 104 -0.56 -0.43 -6.42
CA CYS A 104 -0.14 0.47 -7.49
C CYS A 104 -1.23 0.58 -8.55
N LYS A 105 -1.69 1.80 -8.82
CA LYS A 105 -2.72 2.13 -9.80
C LYS A 105 -2.22 3.25 -10.72
N HIS A 106 -2.60 3.18 -11.99
CA HIS A 106 -2.34 4.24 -12.96
C HIS A 106 -3.45 4.25 -14.03
N ASP A 107 -3.62 5.36 -14.70
CA ASP A 107 -4.50 5.48 -15.85
C ASP A 107 -3.84 4.90 -17.14
N GLU A 108 -4.53 5.02 -18.26
CA GLU A 108 -4.05 4.55 -19.57
C GLU A 108 -2.78 5.27 -20.06
N PHE A 109 -2.49 6.45 -19.51
CA PHE A 109 -1.30 7.26 -19.80
C PHE A 109 -0.19 7.05 -18.77
N LEU A 110 -0.28 6.03 -17.93
CA LEU A 110 0.66 5.71 -16.85
C LEU A 110 0.73 6.79 -15.74
N LYS A 111 -0.22 7.71 -15.72
CA LYS A 111 -0.32 8.68 -14.65
C LYS A 111 -0.81 8.00 -13.38
N PRO A 112 -0.16 8.18 -12.23
CA PRO A 112 -0.59 7.55 -10.99
C PRO A 112 -2.00 7.93 -10.59
N ILE A 113 -2.76 6.94 -10.11
CA ILE A 113 -4.02 7.13 -9.41
C ILE A 113 -3.72 6.86 -7.94
N ILE A 114 -3.85 7.90 -7.11
CA ILE A 114 -3.50 7.85 -5.70
C ILE A 114 -4.76 8.05 -4.87
N PRO A 115 -5.37 6.97 -4.36
CA PRO A 115 -6.48 7.08 -3.42
C PRO A 115 -6.07 7.84 -2.14
N PRO A 116 -7.03 8.46 -1.44
CA PRO A 116 -6.78 9.09 -0.16
C PRO A 116 -6.19 8.10 0.85
N LYS A 117 -5.20 8.53 1.64
CA LYS A 117 -4.63 7.75 2.73
C LYS A 117 -5.31 8.11 4.04
N TYR A 118 -6.26 7.28 4.46
CA TYR A 118 -6.94 7.43 5.75
C TYR A 118 -6.19 6.71 6.88
N ASP A 119 -6.44 7.15 8.11
CA ASP A 119 -5.99 6.46 9.31
C ASP A 119 -6.99 5.36 9.69
N ILE A 120 -6.75 4.14 9.18
CA ILE A 120 -7.62 2.98 9.36
C ILE A 120 -7.06 2.07 10.45
N GLY A 121 -7.88 1.75 11.45
CA GLY A 121 -7.64 0.71 12.45
C GLY A 121 -8.48 -0.53 12.14
N LEU A 122 -7.85 -1.68 11.94
CA LEU A 122 -8.55 -2.97 11.86
C LEU A 122 -8.63 -3.61 13.25
N ILE A 123 -9.82 -4.04 13.65
CA ILE A 123 -10.08 -4.73 14.92
C ILE A 123 -10.51 -6.16 14.59
N VAL A 124 -9.60 -7.13 14.78
CA VAL A 124 -9.78 -8.50 14.31
C VAL A 124 -9.84 -9.47 15.47
N LYS A 125 -10.98 -10.14 15.62
CA LYS A 125 -11.18 -11.25 16.57
C LYS A 125 -10.92 -12.60 15.89
N ASN A 126 -10.53 -13.60 16.66
CA ASN A 126 -10.27 -14.97 16.20
C ASN A 126 -9.25 -15.00 15.04
N CYS A 127 -8.28 -14.10 15.08
CA CYS A 127 -7.30 -13.92 14.02
C CYS A 127 -6.23 -15.02 14.06
N ASN A 128 -5.88 -15.58 12.92
CA ASN A 128 -4.73 -16.46 12.78
C ASN A 128 -3.56 -15.74 12.08
N ASP A 129 -2.37 -16.35 12.14
CA ASP A 129 -1.13 -15.78 11.60
C ASP A 129 -1.22 -15.45 10.11
N LEU A 130 -1.89 -16.29 9.32
CA LEU A 130 -2.04 -16.09 7.88
C LEU A 130 -2.91 -14.87 7.59
N LEU A 131 -4.05 -14.76 8.25
CA LEU A 131 -4.94 -13.62 8.07
C LEU A 131 -4.31 -12.32 8.59
N LEU A 132 -3.59 -12.36 9.71
CA LEU A 132 -2.84 -11.21 10.21
C LEU A 132 -1.85 -10.69 9.18
N LYS A 133 -1.11 -11.59 8.52
CA LYS A 133 -0.15 -11.26 7.46
C LYS A 133 -0.80 -10.62 6.23
N GLU A 134 -2.01 -11.06 5.89
CA GLU A 134 -2.76 -10.51 4.75
C GLU A 134 -3.38 -9.14 5.07
N LEU A 135 -3.85 -8.92 6.29
CA LEU A 135 -4.59 -7.71 6.67
C LEU A 135 -3.70 -6.56 7.15
N GLU A 136 -2.59 -6.85 7.84
CA GLU A 136 -1.75 -5.80 8.47
C GLU A 136 -1.31 -4.70 7.47
N PRO A 137 -0.91 -4.98 6.23
CA PRO A 137 -0.47 -3.93 5.31
C PRO A 137 -1.55 -2.88 4.98
N TRP A 138 -2.83 -3.23 5.08
CA TRP A 138 -3.96 -2.43 4.62
C TRP A 138 -4.45 -1.36 5.61
N CYS A 139 -3.89 -1.32 6.80
CA CYS A 139 -4.31 -0.39 7.85
C CYS A 139 -3.14 0.39 8.44
N SER A 140 -3.43 1.43 9.20
CA SER A 140 -2.45 2.13 10.02
C SER A 140 -2.12 1.32 11.27
N THR A 141 -3.14 0.72 11.87
CA THR A 141 -3.01 -0.11 13.08
C THR A 141 -3.94 -1.32 12.98
N ILE A 142 -3.45 -2.49 13.36
CA ILE A 142 -4.27 -3.69 13.54
C ILE A 142 -4.28 -4.09 15.02
N TYR A 143 -5.48 -4.28 15.56
CA TYR A 143 -5.73 -4.75 16.90
C TYR A 143 -6.21 -6.19 16.84
N THR A 144 -5.46 -7.13 17.40
CA THR A 144 -5.69 -8.55 17.19
C THR A 144 -5.46 -9.38 18.45
N ASP A 145 -6.08 -10.55 18.50
CA ASP A 145 -5.87 -11.61 19.49
C ASP A 145 -4.87 -12.69 19.03
N ALA A 146 -4.28 -12.55 17.83
CA ALA A 146 -3.22 -13.40 17.32
C ALA A 146 -1.89 -13.25 18.09
N ASP A 147 -0.93 -14.14 17.87
CA ASP A 147 0.43 -14.03 18.42
C ASP A 147 1.22 -12.90 17.75
N ILE A 148 1.12 -11.71 18.34
CA ILE A 148 1.77 -10.49 17.87
C ILE A 148 3.30 -10.63 17.89
N THR A 149 3.86 -11.27 18.92
CA THR A 149 5.32 -11.40 19.07
C THR A 149 5.89 -12.24 17.96
N LYS A 150 5.26 -13.37 17.66
CA LYS A 150 5.65 -14.24 16.55
C LYS A 150 5.58 -13.49 15.23
N TYR A 151 4.45 -12.84 14.95
CA TYR A 151 4.25 -12.09 13.71
C TYR A 151 5.33 -11.00 13.51
N ILE A 152 5.58 -10.17 14.52
CA ILE A 152 6.57 -9.09 14.44
C ILE A 152 7.98 -9.67 14.25
N THR A 153 8.33 -10.74 14.95
CA THR A 153 9.63 -11.38 14.80
C THR A 153 9.88 -11.86 13.37
N GLU A 154 8.87 -12.42 12.72
CA GLU A 154 8.96 -12.92 11.34
C GLU A 154 8.91 -11.80 10.29
N GLU A 155 8.10 -10.78 10.49
CA GLU A 155 7.82 -9.78 9.45
C GLU A 155 8.68 -8.51 9.57
N GLN A 156 9.14 -8.11 10.77
CA GLN A 156 9.95 -6.90 10.95
C GLN A 156 11.24 -6.88 10.09
N PRO A 157 11.94 -8.00 9.84
CA PRO A 157 13.08 -8.02 8.92
C PRO A 157 12.75 -7.66 7.47
N ASN A 158 11.48 -7.69 7.09
CA ASN A 158 10.99 -7.39 5.75
C ASN A 158 10.59 -5.92 5.54
N THR A 159 10.69 -5.08 6.58
CA THR A 159 10.29 -3.68 6.49
C THR A 159 11.09 -2.80 7.44
N ILE A 160 11.34 -1.55 7.02
CA ILE A 160 11.89 -0.50 7.90
C ILE A 160 10.81 0.22 8.71
N ILE A 161 9.54 -0.07 8.43
CA ILE A 161 8.41 0.44 9.20
C ILE A 161 8.35 -0.31 10.52
N ASN A 162 8.23 0.41 11.64
CA ASN A 162 8.15 -0.20 12.96
C ASN A 162 6.79 -0.91 13.14
N LEU A 163 6.79 -2.23 13.12
CA LEU A 163 5.58 -3.03 13.30
C LEU A 163 5.04 -3.00 14.73
N TYR A 164 5.88 -2.69 15.73
CA TYR A 164 5.39 -2.50 17.10
C TYR A 164 4.44 -1.30 17.24
N ASP A 165 4.51 -0.33 16.33
CA ASP A 165 3.56 0.79 16.31
C ASP A 165 2.25 0.42 15.61
N ARG A 166 2.27 -0.56 14.72
CA ARG A 166 1.14 -0.96 13.86
C ARG A 166 0.33 -2.15 14.38
N VAL A 167 0.97 -3.11 15.04
CA VAL A 167 0.33 -4.34 15.51
C VAL A 167 0.16 -4.28 17.02
N LYS A 168 -1.07 -4.26 17.47
CA LYS A 168 -1.43 -4.04 18.87
C LYS A 168 -2.31 -5.17 19.41
N PRO A 169 -2.22 -5.47 20.70
CA PRO A 169 -3.18 -6.36 21.37
C PRO A 169 -4.62 -5.88 21.18
N TYR A 170 -5.53 -6.82 21.03
CA TYR A 170 -6.97 -6.53 20.89
C TYR A 170 -7.52 -5.64 22.01
N ALA A 171 -7.00 -5.78 23.22
CA ALA A 171 -7.45 -5.02 24.40
C ALA A 171 -7.03 -3.54 24.39
N ASN A 172 -6.07 -3.13 23.53
CA ASN A 172 -5.60 -1.76 23.49
C ASN A 172 -6.70 -0.79 23.04
N GLU A 173 -6.57 0.47 23.48
CA GLU A 173 -7.41 1.57 23.02
C GLU A 173 -7.29 1.77 21.49
N LYS A 174 -8.44 2.08 20.83
CA LYS A 174 -8.55 2.23 19.39
C LYS A 174 -8.74 3.70 19.06
N ASN A 175 -7.68 4.36 18.59
CA ASN A 175 -7.64 5.81 18.37
C ASN A 175 -7.62 6.21 16.89
N ASN A 176 -7.82 5.26 15.97
CA ASN A 176 -7.82 5.54 14.54
C ASN A 176 -9.10 6.27 14.11
N ALA A 177 -8.97 7.08 13.07
CA ALA A 177 -10.05 7.87 12.50
C ALA A 177 -11.19 7.01 11.91
N ILE A 178 -10.82 5.88 11.34
CA ILE A 178 -11.74 4.88 10.79
C ILE A 178 -11.44 3.55 11.48
N LEU A 179 -12.43 2.96 12.10
CA LEU A 179 -12.32 1.63 12.71
C LEU A 179 -13.14 0.63 11.91
N VAL A 180 -12.53 -0.50 11.60
CA VAL A 180 -13.16 -1.63 10.90
C VAL A 180 -13.08 -2.86 11.79
N GLU A 181 -14.23 -3.26 12.34
CA GLU A 181 -14.34 -4.44 13.20
C GLU A 181 -14.75 -5.66 12.37
N LEU A 182 -14.08 -6.77 12.60
CA LEU A 182 -14.38 -8.03 11.96
C LEU A 182 -14.08 -9.25 12.86
N ASP A 183 -14.81 -10.34 12.59
CA ASP A 183 -14.54 -11.65 13.18
C ASP A 183 -13.96 -12.58 12.09
N ALA A 184 -12.73 -13.02 12.29
CA ALA A 184 -12.02 -13.87 11.33
C ALA A 184 -12.72 -15.21 11.07
N SER A 185 -13.55 -15.71 12.00
CA SER A 185 -14.34 -16.92 11.80
C SER A 185 -15.42 -16.80 10.72
N ARG A 186 -15.81 -15.57 10.38
CA ARG A 186 -16.83 -15.23 9.37
C ARG A 186 -16.24 -14.50 8.17
N PHE A 187 -14.92 -14.30 8.15
CA PHE A 187 -14.23 -13.52 7.13
C PHE A 187 -14.29 -14.22 5.76
N SER A 188 -14.66 -13.46 4.76
CA SER A 188 -14.85 -13.94 3.39
C SER A 188 -13.94 -13.19 2.39
N LYS A 189 -13.87 -13.71 1.16
CA LYS A 189 -13.19 -13.03 0.06
C LYS A 189 -13.79 -11.65 -0.24
N LEU A 190 -15.10 -11.50 -0.03
CA LEU A 190 -15.80 -10.22 -0.25
C LEU A 190 -15.38 -9.18 0.79
N ASP A 191 -15.24 -9.60 2.06
CA ASP A 191 -14.77 -8.72 3.12
C ASP A 191 -13.34 -8.24 2.86
N TYR A 192 -12.48 -9.12 2.35
CA TYR A 192 -11.13 -8.73 1.91
C TYR A 192 -11.17 -7.70 0.78
N GLN A 193 -12.05 -7.86 -0.21
CA GLN A 193 -12.22 -6.87 -1.28
C GLN A 193 -12.67 -5.52 -0.73
N TYR A 194 -13.60 -5.49 0.21
CA TYR A 194 -14.04 -4.25 0.86
C TYR A 194 -12.89 -3.56 1.61
N ILE A 195 -12.08 -4.30 2.37
CA ILE A 195 -10.92 -3.72 3.05
C ILE A 195 -9.94 -3.11 2.05
N THR A 196 -9.62 -3.81 0.97
CA THR A 196 -8.65 -3.34 -0.03
C THR A 196 -9.14 -2.16 -0.86
N GLN A 197 -10.45 -1.96 -0.94
CA GLN A 197 -11.09 -0.88 -1.69
C GLN A 197 -11.68 0.21 -0.79
N LEU A 198 -11.56 0.06 0.53
CA LEU A 198 -12.19 0.97 1.49
C LEU A 198 -11.86 2.45 1.25
N PRO A 199 -10.61 2.86 0.93
CA PRO A 199 -10.30 4.25 0.62
C PRO A 199 -11.07 4.78 -0.62
N ASP A 200 -11.23 3.95 -1.65
CA ASP A 200 -11.99 4.31 -2.84
C ASP A 200 -13.49 4.43 -2.50
N ILE A 201 -14.04 3.46 -1.79
CA ILE A 201 -15.45 3.46 -1.37
C ILE A 201 -15.77 4.75 -0.59
N ILE A 202 -14.98 5.06 0.44
CA ILE A 202 -15.20 6.26 1.26
C ILE A 202 -15.05 7.55 0.43
N SER A 203 -14.09 7.60 -0.50
CA SER A 203 -13.82 8.80 -1.28
C SER A 203 -14.83 9.06 -2.40
N THR A 204 -15.56 8.05 -2.84
CA THR A 204 -16.56 8.15 -3.93
C THR A 204 -17.99 8.24 -3.44
N ASP A 205 -18.25 7.90 -2.18
CA ASP A 205 -19.59 7.95 -1.59
C ASP A 205 -19.88 9.36 -1.03
N ASP A 206 -20.73 10.11 -1.75
CA ASP A 206 -21.06 11.48 -1.37
C ASP A 206 -21.98 11.55 -0.14
N GLU A 207 -22.83 10.54 0.10
CA GLU A 207 -23.67 10.47 1.30
C GLU A 207 -22.80 10.30 2.56
N LEU A 208 -21.78 9.46 2.48
CA LEU A 208 -20.80 9.29 3.58
C LEU A 208 -20.02 10.59 3.84
N LYS A 209 -19.62 11.32 2.80
CA LYS A 209 -18.93 12.60 2.95
C LYS A 209 -19.80 13.65 3.61
N ASP A 210 -21.04 13.80 3.14
CA ASP A 210 -21.98 14.75 3.68
C ASP A 210 -22.31 14.46 5.15
N LEU A 211 -22.48 13.19 5.48
CA LEU A 211 -22.75 12.72 6.83
C LEU A 211 -21.56 13.03 7.78
N VAL A 212 -20.33 12.78 7.36
CA VAL A 212 -19.14 13.09 8.16
C VAL A 212 -18.94 14.61 8.30
N TYR A 213 -19.21 15.39 7.24
CA TYR A 213 -19.16 16.85 7.28
C TYR A 213 -20.19 17.43 8.29
N GLU A 214 -21.41 16.91 8.27
CA GLU A 214 -22.44 17.30 9.25
C GLU A 214 -22.03 17.00 10.70
N LEU A 215 -21.39 15.88 10.95
CA LEU A 215 -20.92 15.52 12.29
C LEU A 215 -19.80 16.44 12.78
N GLN A 216 -18.87 16.78 11.90
CA GLN A 216 -17.77 17.70 12.24
C GLN A 216 -18.27 19.12 12.54
N THR A 217 -19.31 19.60 11.80
CA THR A 217 -19.85 20.95 11.97
C THR A 217 -20.76 21.09 13.19
N LYS A 218 -21.46 20.03 13.59
CA LYS A 218 -22.42 20.06 14.70
C LYS A 218 -21.81 19.74 16.06
N ASN A 219 -20.50 19.55 16.17
CA ASN A 219 -19.82 19.07 17.40
C ASN A 219 -20.48 17.79 17.98
N ASN A 220 -21.10 17.01 17.12
CA ASN A 220 -21.85 15.83 17.53
C ASN A 220 -20.90 14.63 17.50
N THR A 221 -20.59 14.07 18.65
CA THR A 221 -19.74 12.88 18.83
C THR A 221 -20.42 11.57 18.44
N LEU A 222 -21.53 11.63 17.70
CA LEU A 222 -22.18 10.44 17.18
C LEU A 222 -21.29 9.81 16.11
N LEU A 223 -20.63 8.72 16.47
CA LEU A 223 -19.85 7.88 15.57
C LEU A 223 -20.78 7.28 14.52
N ASN A 224 -20.52 7.60 13.24
CA ASN A 224 -21.24 6.94 12.16
C ASN A 224 -20.72 5.51 12.03
N SER A 225 -21.60 4.57 12.27
CA SER A 225 -21.31 3.14 12.11
C SER A 225 -22.26 2.55 11.08
N PHE A 226 -21.70 1.84 10.11
CA PHE A 226 -22.45 1.09 9.10
C PHE A 226 -21.81 -0.27 8.87
N GLU A 227 -22.53 -1.16 8.22
CA GLU A 227 -22.06 -2.51 7.91
C GLU A 227 -21.79 -2.64 6.41
N LEU A 228 -20.70 -3.33 6.08
CA LEU A 228 -20.31 -3.65 4.72
C LEU A 228 -19.88 -5.13 4.69
N GLY A 229 -20.75 -6.02 4.26
CA GLY A 229 -20.54 -7.46 4.40
C GLY A 229 -20.55 -7.87 5.88
N ASN A 230 -19.47 -8.52 6.33
CA ASN A 230 -19.27 -8.88 7.73
C ASN A 230 -18.43 -7.83 8.49
N LEU A 231 -18.16 -6.70 7.89
CA LEU A 231 -17.40 -5.61 8.47
C LEU A 231 -18.32 -4.58 9.11
N LYS A 232 -18.02 -4.18 10.33
CA LYS A 232 -18.62 -3.00 10.95
C LYS A 232 -17.63 -1.85 10.89
N ILE A 233 -18.01 -0.77 10.21
CA ILE A 233 -17.16 0.38 9.94
C ILE A 233 -17.68 1.56 10.77
N THR A 234 -16.77 2.21 11.48
CA THR A 234 -17.06 3.40 12.30
C THR A 234 -16.11 4.52 11.89
N ILE A 235 -16.66 5.68 11.50
CA ILE A 235 -15.88 6.83 11.02
C ILE A 235 -16.03 7.98 12.01
N SER A 236 -14.90 8.49 12.52
CA SER A 236 -14.83 9.68 13.36
C SER A 236 -14.36 10.92 12.61
N ASN A 237 -13.50 10.76 11.62
CA ASN A 237 -13.09 11.83 10.70
C ASN A 237 -12.55 11.25 9.37
N LEU A 238 -12.44 12.11 8.35
CA LEU A 238 -11.93 11.76 7.02
C LEU A 238 -10.65 12.54 6.67
N LYS A 239 -9.82 12.86 7.67
CA LYS A 239 -8.52 13.47 7.43
C LYS A 239 -7.62 12.48 6.68
N THR A 240 -6.97 12.97 5.63
CA THR A 240 -6.06 12.19 4.79
C THR A 240 -4.61 12.59 5.04
N THR A 241 -3.68 11.67 4.80
CA THR A 241 -2.26 11.83 5.09
C THR A 241 -1.34 11.50 3.91
N GLU A 242 -1.87 11.29 2.70
CA GLU A 242 -1.06 10.95 1.52
C GLU A 242 0.02 12.00 1.21
N LYS A 243 -0.25 13.28 1.49
CA LYS A 243 0.73 14.35 1.27
C LYS A 243 1.95 14.27 2.19
N ASP A 244 1.81 13.63 3.35
CA ASP A 244 2.92 13.40 4.28
C ASP A 244 3.90 12.34 3.75
N LEU A 245 3.52 11.63 2.67
CA LEU A 245 4.33 10.59 2.03
C LEU A 245 5.23 11.10 0.90
N ILE A 246 5.16 12.39 0.55
CA ILE A 246 5.96 12.98 -0.53
C ILE A 246 7.45 12.88 -0.22
N ILE A 247 7.85 13.20 1.00
CA ILE A 247 9.23 13.20 1.45
C ILE A 247 9.55 11.86 2.13
N CYS A 248 10.51 11.12 1.60
CA CYS A 248 10.97 9.90 2.25
C CYS A 248 11.63 10.22 3.60
N LYS A 249 11.19 9.53 4.63
CA LYS A 249 11.91 9.53 5.91
C LYS A 249 13.18 8.69 5.74
N LYS A 250 14.32 9.28 6.03
CA LYS A 250 15.61 8.57 6.07
C LYS A 250 15.83 7.90 7.40
#